data_39dbb84facceac945048cdc1778bb098
#
_entry.id   39dbb84facceac945048cdc1778bb098
#
_cell.length_a   1.000
_cell.length_b   1.000
_cell.length_c   1.000
_cell.angle_alpha   90.00
_cell.angle_beta   90.00
_cell.angle_gamma   90.00
#
_symmetry.space_group_name_H-M   'P 1'
#
loop_
_entity.id
_entity.type
_entity.pdbx_description
1 polymer ?
#
loop_
_entity_poly.entity_id
_entity_poly.type
_entity_poly.pdbx_seq_one_letter_code
_entity_poly.pdbx_strand_id
1 'polypeptide(L)'
;MLWKRWCTCICSLVVCVVAVCSCGASFIGKLSYASQAADPLALYVLTGNTWPVLDPSIIRAGSTWHAFSTDVGGSGSSTHLPIRCSQDKLNWTVCGSVFPGSIPTWVSSAAPGSTGLWAPDASFFNGEYHVYYSASKIGSQQSVIGLATNTTLDQSDRAYRWVDRGPVLASHAGDDFNALDPNVLVDEDGRVWLTYGSYWSGIKQREIDPASGLLSTSNTTRYDLATRPGVPGNPIEGASLVHHGEYYYLFVSVDYCCEQHTSQDNYKQAVGRSSSAHGPFLDESGTPMLLGGGTVLLQGNSSWNAPGGGSAYIAADGKDNLIVFHAQNLQCGATPYQWIKTLTWENGWPVLND
;
A
#
# COMPACT_ATOMS: atom_id res chain seq x y z
N MET A 1 -37.25 1.40 1.55
CA MET A 1 -37.01 2.76 1.03
C MET A 1 -35.87 3.37 1.79
N LEU A 2 -34.65 3.21 1.32
CA LEU A 2 -33.42 3.75 1.92
C LEU A 2 -32.88 4.84 0.99
N TRP A 3 -32.89 6.05 1.49
CA TRP A 3 -32.37 7.23 0.82
C TRP A 3 -30.85 7.14 0.68
N LYS A 4 -30.34 7.06 -0.54
CA LYS A 4 -28.93 7.31 -0.85
C LYS A 4 -28.66 8.80 -0.67
N ARG A 5 -27.95 9.17 0.40
CA ARG A 5 -27.38 10.51 0.53
C ARG A 5 -26.11 10.59 -0.31
N TRP A 6 -26.16 11.34 -1.37
CA TRP A 6 -25.00 11.76 -2.14
C TRP A 6 -24.27 12.84 -1.33
N CYS A 7 -23.08 12.51 -0.80
CA CYS A 7 -22.18 13.54 -0.26
C CYS A 7 -21.44 14.21 -1.43
N THR A 8 -21.95 15.34 -1.87
CA THR A 8 -21.20 16.24 -2.76
C THR A 8 -20.32 17.10 -1.85
N CYS A 9 -19.03 16.80 -1.77
CA CYS A 9 -18.07 17.71 -1.11
C CYS A 9 -17.92 18.98 -1.94
N ILE A 10 -18.66 20.02 -1.57
CA ILE A 10 -18.44 21.36 -2.11
C ILE A 10 -17.32 21.98 -1.27
N CYS A 11 -16.15 22.14 -1.85
CA CYS A 11 -15.08 22.96 -1.29
C CYS A 11 -15.52 24.41 -1.27
N SER A 12 -16.03 24.90 -0.12
CA SER A 12 -16.27 26.32 0.09
C SER A 12 -14.94 27.00 0.33
N LEU A 13 -14.51 27.83 -0.65
CA LEU A 13 -13.44 28.80 -0.45
C LEU A 13 -13.90 29.80 0.63
N VAL A 14 -13.34 29.71 1.82
CA VAL A 14 -13.46 30.77 2.83
C VAL A 14 -12.40 31.82 2.52
N VAL A 15 -12.80 32.89 1.89
CA VAL A 15 -11.98 34.11 1.78
C VAL A 15 -11.99 34.80 3.12
N CYS A 16 -10.90 34.70 3.89
CA CYS A 16 -10.69 35.53 5.07
C CYS A 16 -10.35 36.94 4.66
N VAL A 17 -11.32 37.86 4.80
CA VAL A 17 -11.07 39.30 4.75
C VAL A 17 -10.46 39.70 6.08
N VAL A 18 -9.16 40.03 6.09
CA VAL A 18 -8.48 40.60 7.25
C VAL A 18 -8.81 42.07 7.32
N ALA A 19 -9.64 42.46 8.27
CA ALA A 19 -9.84 43.90 8.63
C ALA A 19 -8.62 44.38 9.42
N VAL A 20 -7.84 45.26 8.87
CA VAL A 20 -6.74 45.94 9.55
C VAL A 20 -7.31 47.05 10.43
N CYS A 21 -7.34 46.85 11.75
CA CYS A 21 -7.46 47.93 12.73
C CYS A 21 -6.07 48.34 13.17
N SER A 22 -5.68 49.57 12.79
CA SER A 22 -4.46 50.23 13.25
C SER A 22 -4.64 50.78 14.67
N CYS A 23 -3.90 50.24 15.63
CA CYS A 23 -3.54 50.96 16.86
C CYS A 23 -2.09 50.59 17.22
N GLY A 24 -1.25 51.62 17.22
CA GLY A 24 0.18 51.48 17.47
C GLY A 24 0.53 51.16 18.92
N ALA A 25 1.47 50.23 19.07
CA ALA A 25 2.45 50.17 20.17
C ALA A 25 3.56 49.21 19.73
N SER A 26 4.77 49.73 19.67
CA SER A 26 5.97 48.95 19.41
C SER A 26 6.27 48.04 20.59
N PHE A 27 6.24 46.74 20.36
CA PHE A 27 6.94 45.77 21.19
C PHE A 27 7.74 44.84 20.27
N ILE A 28 9.07 45.02 20.31
CA ILE A 28 10.01 44.09 19.68
C ILE A 28 10.12 42.86 20.59
N GLY A 29 9.24 41.89 20.37
CA GLY A 29 9.37 40.54 20.90
C GLY A 29 9.79 39.62 19.77
N LYS A 30 10.99 39.07 19.82
CA LYS A 30 11.41 37.95 18.98
C LYS A 30 10.54 36.75 19.30
N LEU A 31 9.51 36.50 18.51
CA LEU A 31 8.83 35.20 18.51
C LEU A 31 9.77 34.18 17.85
N SER A 32 10.42 33.37 18.68
CA SER A 32 11.06 32.14 18.23
C SER A 32 9.93 31.17 17.86
N TYR A 33 9.64 31.00 16.57
CA TYR A 33 8.87 29.89 16.10
C TYR A 33 9.72 28.63 16.32
N ALA A 34 9.34 27.80 17.30
CA ALA A 34 9.72 26.41 17.28
C ALA A 34 9.07 25.83 16.01
N SER A 35 9.87 25.30 15.10
CA SER A 35 9.38 24.54 13.97
C SER A 35 8.65 23.31 14.52
N GLN A 36 7.34 23.39 14.63
CA GLN A 36 6.54 22.17 14.71
C GLN A 36 6.80 21.44 13.40
N ALA A 37 7.33 20.24 13.48
CA ALA A 37 7.39 19.35 12.34
C ALA A 37 5.98 19.28 11.76
N ALA A 38 5.82 19.59 10.47
CA ALA A 38 4.53 19.58 9.83
C ALA A 38 3.94 18.17 9.97
N ASP A 39 2.65 18.07 10.36
CA ASP A 39 1.95 16.81 10.42
C ASP A 39 1.99 16.16 9.03
N PRO A 40 2.60 14.97 8.85
CA PRO A 40 2.75 14.35 7.53
C PRO A 40 1.42 14.06 6.82
N LEU A 41 0.28 14.15 7.52
CA LEU A 41 -1.06 14.03 6.94
C LEU A 41 -1.80 15.38 6.81
N ALA A 42 -1.17 16.53 7.09
CA ALA A 42 -1.89 17.77 7.28
C ALA A 42 -2.24 18.56 6.02
N LEU A 43 -1.56 18.43 4.89
CA LEU A 43 -1.64 19.45 3.84
C LEU A 43 -1.61 19.01 2.38
N TYR A 44 -1.59 17.72 2.06
CA TYR A 44 -1.45 17.32 0.67
C TYR A 44 -2.66 16.54 0.18
N VAL A 45 -3.51 17.17 -0.63
CA VAL A 45 -4.67 16.52 -1.23
C VAL A 45 -4.37 16.26 -2.71
N LEU A 46 -4.24 14.99 -3.07
CA LEU A 46 -4.27 14.55 -4.45
C LEU A 46 -5.64 14.90 -5.07
N THR A 47 -5.68 15.15 -6.37
CA THR A 47 -6.90 15.54 -7.09
C THR A 47 -7.35 14.43 -8.05
N GLY A 48 -8.64 14.48 -8.44
CA GLY A 48 -9.24 13.52 -9.35
C GLY A 48 -9.77 12.26 -8.65
N ASN A 49 -9.54 11.10 -9.23
CA ASN A 49 -10.08 9.82 -8.76
C ASN A 49 -9.19 9.20 -7.66
N THR A 50 -9.09 9.84 -6.53
CA THR A 50 -8.22 9.45 -5.40
C THR A 50 -8.98 8.77 -4.26
N TRP A 51 -10.28 8.56 -4.42
CA TRP A 51 -11.16 7.89 -3.45
C TRP A 51 -12.33 7.20 -4.13
N PRO A 52 -12.90 6.13 -3.54
CA PRO A 52 -12.29 5.33 -2.47
C PRO A 52 -11.08 4.55 -3.00
N VAL A 53 -10.01 4.46 -2.19
CA VAL A 53 -8.79 3.71 -2.50
C VAL A 53 -8.30 3.00 -1.25
N LEU A 54 -8.07 1.69 -1.35
CA LEU A 54 -7.44 0.85 -0.34
C LEU A 54 -6.24 0.16 -0.95
N ASP A 55 -5.19 -0.05 -0.15
CA ASP A 55 -4.00 -0.84 -0.46
C ASP A 55 -3.41 -0.51 -1.85
N PRO A 56 -3.09 0.76 -2.11
CA PRO A 56 -2.55 1.14 -3.40
C PRO A 56 -1.11 0.65 -3.57
N SER A 57 -0.80 0.11 -4.75
CA SER A 57 0.56 -0.13 -5.23
C SER A 57 0.84 0.74 -6.45
N ILE A 58 2.09 1.20 -6.62
CA ILE A 58 2.44 2.16 -7.66
C ILE A 58 3.64 1.70 -8.47
N ILE A 59 3.56 1.91 -9.80
CA ILE A 59 4.68 1.69 -10.71
C ILE A 59 4.71 2.78 -11.79
N ARG A 60 5.89 3.09 -12.31
CA ARG A 60 6.06 4.03 -13.42
C ARG A 60 6.34 3.28 -14.71
N ALA A 61 5.61 3.61 -15.78
CA ALA A 61 5.87 3.15 -17.14
C ALA A 61 6.08 4.36 -18.06
N GLY A 62 7.29 4.55 -18.55
CA GLY A 62 7.66 5.75 -19.31
C GLY A 62 7.47 7.03 -18.44
N SER A 63 6.61 7.95 -18.88
CA SER A 63 6.26 9.16 -18.14
C SER A 63 5.02 9.01 -17.26
N THR A 64 4.31 7.88 -17.35
CA THR A 64 3.02 7.68 -16.68
C THR A 64 3.18 6.85 -15.41
N TRP A 65 2.59 7.35 -14.32
CA TRP A 65 2.42 6.63 -13.07
C TRP A 65 1.12 5.84 -13.10
N HIS A 66 1.17 4.59 -12.65
CA HIS A 66 0.03 3.71 -12.56
C HIS A 66 -0.12 3.26 -11.10
N ALA A 67 -1.28 3.52 -10.51
CA ALA A 67 -1.64 3.06 -9.17
C ALA A 67 -2.73 1.99 -9.30
N PHE A 68 -2.45 0.81 -8.75
CA PHE A 68 -3.37 -0.32 -8.63
C PHE A 68 -3.94 -0.34 -7.23
N SER A 69 -5.17 -0.77 -7.03
CA SER A 69 -5.76 -0.81 -5.69
C SER A 69 -6.78 -1.92 -5.51
N THR A 70 -7.08 -2.21 -4.26
CA THR A 70 -8.15 -3.11 -3.81
C THR A 70 -9.50 -2.74 -4.43
N ASP A 71 -10.33 -3.74 -4.71
CA ASP A 71 -11.72 -3.55 -5.13
C ASP A 71 -12.55 -2.90 -4.02
N VAL A 72 -13.23 -1.82 -4.34
CA VAL A 72 -14.08 -1.08 -3.40
C VAL A 72 -15.56 -1.11 -3.77
N GLY A 73 -15.93 -1.81 -4.84
CA GLY A 73 -17.29 -1.87 -5.38
C GLY A 73 -18.16 -3.01 -4.83
N GLY A 74 -17.61 -3.91 -4.01
CA GLY A 74 -18.34 -5.08 -3.50
C GLY A 74 -18.82 -6.07 -4.57
N SER A 75 -19.68 -7.01 -4.19
CA SER A 75 -20.28 -7.97 -5.12
C SER A 75 -21.16 -7.25 -6.15
N GLY A 76 -20.81 -7.35 -7.42
CA GLY A 76 -21.49 -6.67 -8.53
C GLY A 76 -20.69 -5.57 -9.21
N SER A 77 -19.45 -5.33 -8.79
CA SER A 77 -18.50 -4.54 -9.57
C SER A 77 -18.24 -5.20 -10.91
N SER A 78 -18.17 -4.39 -11.96
CA SER A 78 -17.76 -4.84 -13.31
C SER A 78 -16.30 -4.51 -13.61
N THR A 79 -15.53 -4.05 -12.61
CA THR A 79 -14.12 -3.72 -12.74
C THR A 79 -13.39 -4.16 -11.47
N HIS A 80 -12.33 -4.94 -11.63
CA HIS A 80 -11.55 -5.49 -10.52
C HIS A 80 -10.09 -5.10 -10.64
N LEU A 81 -9.47 -4.78 -9.51
CA LEU A 81 -8.16 -4.15 -9.38
C LEU A 81 -8.08 -2.90 -10.26
N PRO A 82 -8.79 -1.82 -9.87
CA PRO A 82 -8.83 -0.60 -10.66
C PRO A 82 -7.45 0.03 -10.79
N ILE A 83 -7.18 0.58 -11.98
CA ILE A 83 -5.93 1.26 -12.32
C ILE A 83 -6.21 2.75 -12.43
N ARG A 84 -5.42 3.54 -11.74
CA ARG A 84 -5.40 5.00 -11.84
C ARG A 84 -4.09 5.44 -12.46
N CYS A 85 -4.16 6.45 -13.34
CA CYS A 85 -3.01 6.98 -14.06
C CYS A 85 -2.80 8.45 -13.71
N SER A 86 -1.53 8.87 -13.67
CA SER A 86 -1.11 10.25 -13.48
C SER A 86 0.19 10.54 -14.25
N GLN A 87 0.33 11.78 -14.75
CA GLN A 87 1.57 12.27 -15.34
C GLN A 87 2.44 13.05 -14.35
N ASP A 88 1.85 13.49 -13.25
CA ASP A 88 2.46 14.43 -12.29
C ASP A 88 2.43 13.94 -10.83
N LYS A 89 1.88 12.76 -10.56
CA LYS A 89 1.63 12.18 -9.22
C LYS A 89 0.57 12.93 -8.39
N LEU A 90 0.01 14.04 -8.92
CA LEU A 90 -0.93 14.92 -8.24
C LEU A 90 -2.37 14.70 -8.71
N ASN A 91 -2.55 14.63 -10.04
CA ASN A 91 -3.84 14.49 -10.67
C ASN A 91 -4.04 13.07 -11.18
N TRP A 92 -5.05 12.38 -10.65
CA TRP A 92 -5.29 10.96 -10.93
C TRP A 92 -6.60 10.74 -11.64
N THR A 93 -6.60 9.89 -12.66
CA THR A 93 -7.80 9.48 -13.37
C THR A 93 -7.88 7.96 -13.42
N VAL A 94 -9.08 7.40 -13.33
CA VAL A 94 -9.26 5.95 -13.61
C VAL A 94 -8.95 5.71 -15.07
N CYS A 95 -7.99 4.87 -15.35
CA CYS A 95 -7.55 4.54 -16.70
C CYS A 95 -7.77 3.08 -17.07
N GLY A 96 -8.33 2.24 -16.19
CA GLY A 96 -8.66 0.85 -16.49
C GLY A 96 -8.78 -0.01 -15.26
N SER A 97 -8.71 -1.32 -15.48
CA SER A 97 -8.64 -2.35 -14.44
C SER A 97 -7.88 -3.57 -14.97
N VAL A 98 -7.35 -4.38 -14.05
CA VAL A 98 -6.68 -5.64 -14.42
C VAL A 98 -7.69 -6.65 -14.96
N PHE A 99 -8.86 -6.75 -14.32
CA PHE A 99 -9.93 -7.65 -14.75
C PHE A 99 -11.21 -6.84 -15.01
N PRO A 100 -11.49 -6.47 -16.27
CA PRO A 100 -12.78 -5.93 -16.65
C PRO A 100 -13.82 -7.05 -16.72
N GLY A 101 -14.98 -6.84 -16.09
CA GLY A 101 -16.13 -7.74 -16.14
C GLY A 101 -16.28 -8.62 -14.91
N SER A 102 -15.38 -9.54 -14.65
CA SER A 102 -15.48 -10.48 -13.52
C SER A 102 -14.12 -10.88 -12.96
N ILE A 103 -14.10 -11.28 -11.71
CA ILE A 103 -12.92 -11.93 -11.11
C ILE A 103 -12.67 -13.29 -11.80
N PRO A 104 -11.41 -13.79 -11.80
CA PRO A 104 -11.08 -15.10 -12.34
C PRO A 104 -11.93 -16.21 -11.70
N THR A 105 -12.44 -17.12 -12.52
CA THR A 105 -13.39 -18.15 -12.06
C THR A 105 -12.82 -19.11 -11.03
N TRP A 106 -11.50 -19.35 -11.06
CA TRP A 106 -10.82 -20.22 -10.11
C TRP A 106 -10.81 -19.66 -8.68
N VAL A 107 -10.97 -18.33 -8.50
CA VAL A 107 -11.02 -17.67 -7.18
C VAL A 107 -12.12 -18.24 -6.30
N SER A 108 -13.29 -18.55 -6.86
CA SER A 108 -14.41 -19.10 -6.10
C SER A 108 -14.10 -20.45 -5.44
N SER A 109 -13.19 -21.24 -6.04
CA SER A 109 -12.74 -22.53 -5.47
C SER A 109 -11.59 -22.35 -4.49
N ALA A 110 -10.65 -21.44 -4.78
CA ALA A 110 -9.46 -21.23 -3.96
C ALA A 110 -9.75 -20.39 -2.70
N ALA A 111 -10.61 -19.37 -2.81
CA ALA A 111 -11.04 -18.50 -1.71
C ALA A 111 -12.57 -18.39 -1.68
N PRO A 112 -13.29 -19.40 -1.17
CA PRO A 112 -14.75 -19.41 -1.16
C PRO A 112 -15.34 -18.23 -0.39
N GLY A 113 -16.28 -17.53 -1.01
CA GLY A 113 -16.93 -16.34 -0.45
C GLY A 113 -16.18 -15.04 -0.67
N SER A 114 -15.07 -15.04 -1.40
CA SER A 114 -14.46 -13.81 -1.92
C SER A 114 -15.42 -13.11 -2.87
N THR A 115 -15.54 -11.80 -2.72
CA THR A 115 -16.42 -10.95 -3.55
C THR A 115 -15.64 -9.90 -4.34
N GLY A 116 -14.32 -9.89 -4.24
CA GLY A 116 -13.41 -8.94 -4.90
C GLY A 116 -11.96 -9.40 -4.80
N LEU A 117 -11.09 -8.61 -5.38
CA LEU A 117 -9.64 -8.80 -5.37
C LEU A 117 -8.98 -7.67 -4.57
N TRP A 118 -7.96 -8.00 -3.78
CA TRP A 118 -7.40 -7.11 -2.77
C TRP A 118 -5.89 -6.96 -2.91
N ALA A 119 -5.37 -5.86 -2.34
CA ALA A 119 -3.97 -5.57 -2.10
C ALA A 119 -3.06 -5.97 -3.28
N PRO A 120 -3.25 -5.36 -4.47
CA PRO A 120 -2.38 -5.65 -5.61
C PRO A 120 -0.98 -5.10 -5.39
N ASP A 121 0.04 -5.81 -5.85
CA ASP A 121 1.39 -5.32 -6.00
C ASP A 121 1.84 -5.39 -7.46
N ALA A 122 2.34 -4.26 -7.99
CA ALA A 122 2.76 -4.13 -9.37
C ALA A 122 4.29 -4.07 -9.47
N SER A 123 4.87 -4.98 -10.24
CA SER A 123 6.32 -5.07 -10.47
C SER A 123 6.64 -5.30 -11.95
N PHE A 124 7.88 -5.01 -12.35
CA PHE A 124 8.36 -5.25 -13.71
C PHE A 124 9.64 -6.07 -13.66
N PHE A 125 9.61 -7.26 -14.21
CA PHE A 125 10.78 -8.12 -14.40
C PHE A 125 10.56 -9.06 -15.58
N ASN A 126 11.62 -9.67 -16.08
CA ASN A 126 11.58 -10.59 -17.23
C ASN A 126 10.80 -10.05 -18.44
N GLY A 127 10.80 -8.72 -18.64
CA GLY A 127 10.15 -8.07 -19.79
C GLY A 127 8.62 -7.92 -19.70
N GLU A 128 7.99 -8.27 -18.59
CA GLU A 128 6.55 -8.15 -18.37
C GLU A 128 6.25 -7.37 -17.06
N TYR A 129 5.12 -6.70 -17.04
CA TYR A 129 4.49 -6.20 -15.82
C TYR A 129 3.72 -7.34 -15.14
N HIS A 130 3.96 -7.50 -13.86
CA HIS A 130 3.31 -8.50 -13.02
C HIS A 130 2.45 -7.78 -11.98
N VAL A 131 1.21 -8.19 -11.82
CA VAL A 131 0.33 -7.76 -10.72
C VAL A 131 -0.02 -9.00 -9.92
N TYR A 132 0.57 -9.10 -8.73
CA TYR A 132 0.16 -10.08 -7.73
C TYR A 132 -0.99 -9.50 -6.93
N TYR A 133 -1.98 -10.28 -6.60
CA TYR A 133 -3.18 -9.82 -5.90
C TYR A 133 -3.73 -10.90 -4.98
N SER A 134 -4.49 -10.49 -4.00
CA SER A 134 -5.12 -11.38 -3.03
C SER A 134 -6.58 -11.61 -3.32
N ALA A 135 -7.09 -12.78 -2.98
CA ALA A 135 -8.51 -13.04 -2.85
C ALA A 135 -8.79 -13.77 -1.54
N SER A 136 -9.77 -13.29 -0.79
CA SER A 136 -10.16 -13.85 0.50
C SER A 136 -11.57 -13.39 0.89
N LYS A 137 -11.96 -13.78 2.09
CA LYS A 137 -13.10 -13.26 2.83
C LYS A 137 -12.59 -12.71 4.17
N ILE A 138 -13.08 -11.54 4.61
CA ILE A 138 -12.69 -10.95 5.90
C ILE A 138 -12.82 -11.96 7.03
N GLY A 139 -11.75 -12.07 7.84
CA GLY A 139 -11.65 -12.99 8.95
C GLY A 139 -11.37 -14.45 8.56
N SER A 140 -11.10 -14.73 7.28
CA SER A 140 -10.77 -16.05 6.78
C SER A 140 -9.26 -16.23 6.63
N GLN A 141 -8.80 -17.46 6.87
CA GLN A 141 -7.46 -17.94 6.50
C GLN A 141 -7.46 -18.65 5.15
N GLN A 142 -8.62 -18.91 4.60
CA GLN A 142 -8.77 -19.50 3.26
C GLN A 142 -8.61 -18.40 2.21
N SER A 143 -7.36 -18.18 1.86
CA SER A 143 -6.91 -17.05 1.03
C SER A 143 -6.00 -17.52 -0.08
N VAL A 144 -5.90 -16.73 -1.13
CA VAL A 144 -5.02 -17.04 -2.26
C VAL A 144 -4.42 -15.77 -2.85
N ILE A 145 -3.15 -15.86 -3.21
CA ILE A 145 -2.46 -14.88 -4.05
C ILE A 145 -2.50 -15.39 -5.48
N GLY A 146 -3.02 -14.57 -6.39
CA GLY A 146 -3.03 -14.80 -7.83
C GLY A 146 -2.06 -13.87 -8.56
N LEU A 147 -1.85 -14.13 -9.84
CA LEU A 147 -0.98 -13.36 -10.72
C LEU A 147 -1.69 -13.01 -12.03
N ALA A 148 -1.56 -11.75 -12.45
CA ALA A 148 -1.85 -11.31 -13.81
C ALA A 148 -0.63 -10.63 -14.42
N THR A 149 -0.39 -10.80 -15.73
CA THR A 149 0.74 -10.17 -16.44
C THR A 149 0.28 -9.37 -17.63
N ASN A 150 1.09 -8.38 -18.03
CA ASN A 150 0.91 -7.59 -19.23
C ASN A 150 2.28 -7.16 -19.76
N THR A 151 2.46 -7.13 -21.07
CA THR A 151 3.72 -6.71 -21.70
C THR A 151 3.88 -5.19 -21.76
N THR A 152 2.80 -4.43 -21.59
CA THR A 152 2.79 -2.97 -21.63
C THR A 152 1.71 -2.40 -20.70
N LEU A 153 1.94 -1.20 -20.15
CA LEU A 153 0.89 -0.43 -19.47
C LEU A 153 0.32 0.70 -20.33
N ASP A 154 0.81 0.87 -21.55
CA ASP A 154 0.22 1.79 -22.53
C ASP A 154 -1.06 1.17 -23.10
N GLN A 155 -2.21 1.68 -22.71
CA GLN A 155 -3.51 1.17 -23.16
C GLN A 155 -3.79 1.44 -24.64
N SER A 156 -3.05 2.32 -25.29
CA SER A 156 -3.12 2.56 -26.73
C SER A 156 -2.34 1.52 -27.55
N ASP A 157 -1.44 0.78 -26.91
CA ASP A 157 -0.69 -0.29 -27.54
C ASP A 157 -1.60 -1.51 -27.83
N ARG A 158 -1.49 -2.07 -29.01
CA ARG A 158 -2.25 -3.27 -29.43
C ARG A 158 -1.92 -4.51 -28.60
N ALA A 159 -0.75 -4.54 -27.95
CA ALA A 159 -0.33 -5.61 -27.07
C ALA A 159 -0.92 -5.47 -25.65
N TYR A 160 -1.56 -4.32 -25.31
CA TYR A 160 -2.16 -4.13 -24.00
C TYR A 160 -3.25 -5.16 -23.73
N ARG A 161 -2.91 -6.14 -22.89
CA ARG A 161 -3.83 -7.17 -22.45
C ARG A 161 -3.34 -7.80 -21.16
N TRP A 162 -4.14 -7.75 -20.10
CA TRP A 162 -3.91 -8.53 -18.90
C TRP A 162 -4.20 -10.00 -19.15
N VAL A 163 -3.28 -10.85 -18.72
CA VAL A 163 -3.37 -12.31 -18.82
C VAL A 163 -3.40 -12.88 -17.40
N ASP A 164 -4.49 -13.54 -17.04
CA ASP A 164 -4.59 -14.30 -15.80
C ASP A 164 -3.61 -15.49 -15.85
N ARG A 165 -2.72 -15.58 -14.87
CA ARG A 165 -1.74 -16.67 -14.71
C ARG A 165 -2.18 -17.68 -13.65
N GLY A 166 -3.30 -17.43 -13.00
CA GLY A 166 -3.84 -18.32 -11.97
C GLY A 166 -3.23 -18.12 -10.58
N PRO A 167 -3.43 -19.09 -9.68
CA PRO A 167 -2.97 -19.01 -8.29
C PRO A 167 -1.45 -19.21 -8.18
N VAL A 168 -0.81 -18.44 -7.29
CA VAL A 168 0.62 -18.51 -6.95
C VAL A 168 0.84 -19.19 -5.60
N LEU A 169 0.05 -18.80 -4.59
CA LEU A 169 0.14 -19.29 -3.22
C LEU A 169 -1.25 -19.29 -2.59
N ALA A 170 -1.59 -20.34 -1.89
CA ALA A 170 -2.82 -20.41 -1.11
C ALA A 170 -2.53 -20.75 0.35
N SER A 171 -3.41 -20.32 1.24
CA SER A 171 -3.50 -20.76 2.63
C SER A 171 -4.85 -21.38 2.92
N HIS A 172 -4.89 -22.31 3.87
CA HIS A 172 -6.05 -23.09 4.26
C HIS A 172 -6.26 -23.02 5.77
N ALA A 173 -7.41 -23.42 6.23
CA ALA A 173 -7.70 -23.50 7.65
C ALA A 173 -6.69 -24.44 8.34
N GLY A 174 -5.98 -23.92 9.35
CA GLY A 174 -4.97 -24.65 10.10
C GLY A 174 -3.52 -24.40 9.67
N ASP A 175 -3.29 -23.68 8.57
CA ASP A 175 -1.96 -23.19 8.22
C ASP A 175 -1.49 -22.16 9.27
N ASP A 176 -0.20 -21.97 9.39
CA ASP A 176 0.37 -20.98 10.32
C ASP A 176 0.43 -19.57 9.75
N PHE A 177 0.07 -19.36 8.47
CA PHE A 177 0.12 -18.11 7.75
C PHE A 177 -1.18 -17.81 7.00
N ASN A 178 -1.31 -16.58 6.51
CA ASN A 178 -2.38 -16.18 5.61
C ASN A 178 -1.80 -15.68 4.29
N ALA A 179 -2.24 -16.25 3.15
CA ALA A 179 -1.75 -15.90 1.81
C ALA A 179 -2.44 -14.63 1.30
N LEU A 180 -2.05 -13.48 1.88
CA LEU A 180 -2.56 -12.15 1.56
C LEU A 180 -1.41 -11.14 1.40
N ASP A 181 -1.73 -10.00 0.83
CA ASP A 181 -0.90 -8.80 0.74
C ASP A 181 0.46 -9.07 0.09
N PRO A 182 0.46 -9.52 -1.16
CA PRO A 182 1.70 -9.76 -1.88
C PRO A 182 2.48 -8.47 -2.12
N ASN A 183 3.80 -8.56 -2.06
CA ASN A 183 4.73 -7.54 -2.53
C ASN A 183 5.95 -8.21 -3.15
N VAL A 184 6.47 -7.67 -4.24
CA VAL A 184 7.58 -8.26 -4.97
C VAL A 184 8.81 -7.36 -4.94
N LEU A 185 9.92 -7.93 -4.53
CA LEU A 185 11.25 -7.35 -4.65
C LEU A 185 12.05 -8.10 -5.72
N VAL A 186 12.65 -7.38 -6.65
CA VAL A 186 13.79 -7.87 -7.45
C VAL A 186 15.07 -7.41 -6.75
N ASP A 187 15.86 -8.34 -6.24
CA ASP A 187 17.09 -8.01 -5.51
C ASP A 187 18.26 -7.66 -6.48
N GLU A 188 19.40 -7.29 -5.90
CA GLU A 188 20.59 -6.89 -6.66
C GLU A 188 21.20 -8.03 -7.50
N ASP A 189 20.95 -9.29 -7.10
CA ASP A 189 21.36 -10.48 -7.84
C ASP A 189 20.37 -10.85 -8.97
N GLY A 190 19.28 -10.11 -9.11
CA GLY A 190 18.19 -10.38 -10.06
C GLY A 190 17.25 -11.51 -9.63
N ARG A 191 17.30 -11.94 -8.36
CA ARG A 191 16.31 -12.87 -7.81
C ARG A 191 15.04 -12.14 -7.48
N VAL A 192 13.94 -12.84 -7.59
CA VAL A 192 12.60 -12.29 -7.35
C VAL A 192 12.02 -12.89 -6.08
N TRP A 193 11.58 -12.03 -5.18
CA TRP A 193 11.09 -12.41 -3.85
C TRP A 193 9.66 -11.95 -3.65
N LEU A 194 8.77 -12.87 -3.30
CA LEU A 194 7.42 -12.61 -2.87
C LEU A 194 7.38 -12.47 -1.34
N THR A 195 7.10 -11.27 -0.85
CA THR A 195 6.77 -10.98 0.54
C THR A 195 5.25 -11.00 0.68
N TYR A 196 4.72 -11.62 1.73
CA TYR A 196 3.28 -11.80 1.92
C TYR A 196 2.93 -12.06 3.38
N GLY A 197 1.67 -11.92 3.74
CA GLY A 197 1.16 -12.27 5.06
C GLY A 197 0.29 -11.19 5.68
N SER A 198 -0.74 -11.62 6.37
CA SER A 198 -1.68 -10.77 7.10
C SER A 198 -2.13 -11.52 8.34
N TYR A 199 -1.94 -10.93 9.53
CA TYR A 199 -2.26 -11.55 10.82
C TYR A 199 -1.53 -12.90 11.05
N TRP A 200 -2.17 -13.90 11.67
CA TRP A 200 -1.65 -15.23 11.97
C TRP A 200 -0.20 -15.21 12.48
N SER A 201 0.76 -15.75 11.72
CA SER A 201 2.18 -15.74 12.10
C SER A 201 2.96 -14.58 11.44
N GLY A 202 2.28 -13.57 10.88
CA GLY A 202 2.89 -12.36 10.34
C GLY A 202 3.46 -12.51 8.94
N ILE A 203 4.45 -11.68 8.64
CA ILE A 203 5.01 -11.49 7.30
C ILE A 203 6.03 -12.57 6.96
N LYS A 204 5.87 -13.13 5.78
CA LYS A 204 6.68 -14.22 5.21
C LYS A 204 7.31 -13.80 3.89
N GLN A 205 8.32 -14.55 3.46
CA GLN A 205 8.93 -14.37 2.14
C GLN A 205 9.26 -15.70 1.49
N ARG A 206 9.09 -15.80 0.18
CA ARG A 206 9.45 -16.92 -0.67
C ARG A 206 10.04 -16.45 -1.98
N GLU A 207 10.90 -17.27 -2.60
CA GLU A 207 11.44 -17.00 -3.93
C GLU A 207 10.42 -17.28 -5.03
N ILE A 208 10.40 -16.40 -6.04
CA ILE A 208 9.67 -16.53 -7.30
C ILE A 208 10.66 -17.00 -8.38
N ASP A 209 10.23 -17.92 -9.22
CA ASP A 209 10.91 -18.19 -10.49
C ASP A 209 10.58 -17.05 -11.47
N PRO A 210 11.57 -16.23 -11.87
CA PRO A 210 11.32 -15.08 -12.73
C PRO A 210 10.81 -15.42 -14.13
N ALA A 211 11.02 -16.66 -14.58
CA ALA A 211 10.57 -17.09 -15.90
C ALA A 211 9.06 -17.36 -15.93
N SER A 212 8.49 -17.84 -14.84
CA SER A 212 7.08 -18.18 -14.75
C SER A 212 6.25 -17.18 -13.93
N GLY A 213 6.88 -16.39 -13.05
CA GLY A 213 6.20 -15.56 -12.06
C GLY A 213 5.57 -16.36 -10.93
N LEU A 214 5.80 -17.67 -10.85
CA LEU A 214 5.27 -18.55 -9.80
C LEU A 214 6.32 -18.80 -8.73
N LEU A 215 5.93 -19.41 -7.60
CA LEU A 215 6.88 -19.78 -6.56
C LEU A 215 7.97 -20.69 -7.11
N SER A 216 9.23 -20.41 -6.76
CA SER A 216 10.36 -21.26 -7.09
C SER A 216 10.19 -22.67 -6.54
N THR A 217 10.42 -23.67 -7.37
CA THR A 217 10.47 -25.09 -6.99
C THR A 217 11.87 -25.53 -6.62
N SER A 218 12.90 -24.80 -7.04
CA SER A 218 14.30 -25.06 -6.70
C SER A 218 14.72 -24.50 -5.35
N ASN A 219 14.10 -23.39 -4.92
CA ASN A 219 14.25 -22.84 -3.56
C ASN A 219 12.88 -22.71 -2.88
N THR A 220 12.61 -23.65 -1.99
CA THR A 220 11.34 -23.69 -1.23
C THR A 220 11.46 -23.08 0.17
N THR A 221 12.59 -22.45 0.49
CA THR A 221 12.81 -21.79 1.78
C THR A 221 11.76 -20.72 2.01
N ARG A 222 11.13 -20.72 3.18
CA ARG A 222 10.25 -19.67 3.69
C ARG A 222 10.99 -18.92 4.79
N TYR A 223 11.09 -17.60 4.64
CA TYR A 223 11.64 -16.73 5.65
C TYR A 223 10.51 -16.07 6.43
N ASP A 224 10.69 -15.91 7.74
CA ASP A 224 9.83 -15.13 8.62
C ASP A 224 10.45 -13.74 8.79
N LEU A 225 9.73 -12.67 8.45
CA LEU A 225 10.31 -11.32 8.41
C LEU A 225 9.86 -10.43 9.56
N ALA A 226 8.57 -10.47 9.91
CA ALA A 226 8.00 -9.61 10.93
C ALA A 226 6.75 -10.22 11.55
N THR A 227 6.50 -9.90 12.84
CA THR A 227 5.33 -10.32 13.60
C THR A 227 5.08 -9.35 14.74
N ARG A 228 3.89 -9.39 15.34
CA ARG A 228 3.53 -8.60 16.53
C ARG A 228 3.16 -9.49 17.73
N PRO A 229 4.13 -10.24 18.27
CA PRO A 229 3.87 -11.11 19.41
C PRO A 229 3.41 -10.28 20.61
N GLY A 230 2.43 -10.79 21.34
CA GLY A 230 1.86 -10.10 22.51
C GLY A 230 0.68 -9.17 22.19
N VAL A 231 0.39 -8.91 20.92
CA VAL A 231 -0.86 -8.25 20.51
C VAL A 231 -1.85 -9.33 20.02
N PRO A 232 -3.05 -9.45 20.60
CA PRO A 232 -4.03 -10.45 20.19
C PRO A 232 -4.31 -10.39 18.70
N GLY A 233 -4.32 -11.54 18.03
CA GLY A 233 -4.52 -11.64 16.59
C GLY A 233 -3.28 -11.33 15.74
N ASN A 234 -2.17 -10.88 16.34
CA ASN A 234 -0.94 -10.54 15.61
C ASN A 234 -1.20 -9.55 14.44
N PRO A 235 -1.80 -8.35 14.69
CA PRO A 235 -2.26 -7.45 13.64
C PRO A 235 -1.07 -6.75 12.94
N ILE A 236 -0.54 -7.43 11.93
CA ILE A 236 0.51 -6.96 11.03
C ILE A 236 0.23 -7.49 9.63
N GLU A 237 0.31 -6.63 8.61
CA GLU A 237 0.02 -6.95 7.21
C GLU A 237 0.57 -5.87 6.26
N GLY A 238 0.17 -5.91 4.97
CA GLY A 238 0.49 -4.86 4.00
C GLY A 238 1.98 -4.62 3.87
N ALA A 239 2.77 -5.69 3.74
CA ALA A 239 4.22 -5.59 3.64
C ALA A 239 4.66 -4.98 2.31
N SER A 240 5.67 -4.11 2.34
CA SER A 240 6.38 -3.62 1.16
C SER A 240 7.88 -3.62 1.44
N LEU A 241 8.62 -4.42 0.68
CA LEU A 241 10.06 -4.60 0.82
C LEU A 241 10.78 -3.94 -0.35
N VAL A 242 11.68 -3.01 -0.06
CA VAL A 242 12.48 -2.31 -1.06
C VAL A 242 13.96 -2.28 -0.68
N HIS A 243 14.82 -2.09 -1.67
CA HIS A 243 16.26 -1.88 -1.47
C HIS A 243 16.63 -0.42 -1.73
N HIS A 244 17.42 0.19 -0.82
CA HIS A 244 17.99 1.51 -1.02
C HIS A 244 19.32 1.65 -0.28
N GLY A 245 20.37 2.00 -1.02
CA GLY A 245 21.73 2.11 -0.49
C GLY A 245 22.24 0.76 0.02
N GLU A 246 22.68 0.70 1.26
CA GLU A 246 23.22 -0.52 1.87
C GLU A 246 22.15 -1.38 2.56
N TYR A 247 20.85 -0.97 2.53
CA TYR A 247 19.81 -1.61 3.32
C TYR A 247 18.58 -1.99 2.50
N TYR A 248 17.97 -3.09 2.91
CA TYR A 248 16.61 -3.45 2.61
C TYR A 248 15.69 -2.86 3.69
N TYR A 249 14.58 -2.26 3.27
CA TYR A 249 13.58 -1.65 4.16
C TYR A 249 12.27 -2.41 4.03
N LEU A 250 11.83 -3.00 5.14
CA LEU A 250 10.54 -3.67 5.24
C LEU A 250 9.53 -2.70 5.87
N PHE A 251 8.66 -2.14 5.05
CA PHE A 251 7.49 -1.40 5.49
C PHE A 251 6.37 -2.40 5.79
N VAL A 252 5.62 -2.17 6.85
CA VAL A 252 4.48 -2.98 7.25
C VAL A 252 3.39 -2.09 7.81
N SER A 253 2.17 -2.55 7.71
CA SER A 253 1.05 -1.92 8.39
C SER A 253 0.73 -2.70 9.65
N VAL A 254 0.47 -1.99 10.74
CA VAL A 254 0.24 -2.57 12.06
C VAL A 254 -1.04 -2.01 12.68
N ASP A 255 -1.62 -2.77 13.61
CA ASP A 255 -2.88 -2.52 14.28
C ASP A 255 -4.10 -2.77 13.35
N TYR A 256 -5.23 -2.10 13.53
CA TYR A 256 -6.50 -2.50 12.92
C TYR A 256 -6.95 -1.51 11.87
N CYS A 257 -7.36 -2.03 10.71
CA CYS A 257 -7.91 -1.28 9.59
C CYS A 257 -9.20 -1.92 9.08
N CYS A 258 -10.00 -1.09 8.45
CA CYS A 258 -10.84 -1.47 7.31
C CYS A 258 -12.06 -2.33 7.61
N GLU A 259 -12.25 -2.89 8.79
CA GLU A 259 -13.38 -3.76 9.11
C GLU A 259 -14.73 -3.02 9.08
N GLN A 260 -14.75 -1.77 9.48
CA GLN A 260 -15.97 -0.97 9.54
C GLN A 260 -15.82 0.48 9.08
N HIS A 261 -14.64 0.90 8.61
CA HIS A 261 -14.33 2.29 8.27
C HIS A 261 -14.76 3.25 9.39
N THR A 262 -14.33 2.98 10.62
CA THR A 262 -14.73 3.73 11.78
C THR A 262 -13.57 4.52 12.37
N SER A 263 -13.89 5.50 13.23
CA SER A 263 -12.88 6.23 14.02
C SER A 263 -12.11 5.35 15.02
N GLN A 264 -12.44 4.06 15.15
CA GLN A 264 -11.76 3.10 16.01
C GLN A 264 -10.62 2.37 15.28
N ASP A 265 -10.58 2.44 13.97
CA ASP A 265 -9.43 1.97 13.21
C ASP A 265 -8.18 2.77 13.64
N ASN A 266 -7.09 2.08 13.88
CA ASN A 266 -5.86 2.68 14.40
C ASN A 266 -4.61 2.22 13.64
N TYR A 267 -4.79 1.84 12.39
CA TYR A 267 -3.74 1.39 11.47
C TYR A 267 -2.59 2.39 11.41
N LYS A 268 -1.38 1.88 11.29
CA LYS A 268 -0.14 2.66 11.22
C LYS A 268 0.81 2.02 10.24
N GLN A 269 1.61 2.86 9.57
CA GLN A 269 2.72 2.39 8.77
C GLN A 269 3.99 2.39 9.61
N ALA A 270 4.68 1.26 9.68
CA ALA A 270 5.94 1.10 10.38
C ALA A 270 7.01 0.54 9.45
N VAL A 271 8.30 0.70 9.82
CA VAL A 271 9.44 0.24 9.04
C VAL A 271 10.53 -0.37 9.92
N GLY A 272 11.21 -1.35 9.38
CA GLY A 272 12.51 -1.83 9.85
C GLY A 272 13.48 -1.99 8.69
N ARG A 273 14.78 -2.09 9.00
CA ARG A 273 15.83 -2.27 7.98
C ARG A 273 16.74 -3.45 8.28
N SER A 274 17.35 -3.98 7.24
CA SER A 274 18.33 -5.05 7.30
C SER A 274 19.36 -4.90 6.18
N SER A 275 20.56 -5.42 6.36
CA SER A 275 21.53 -5.56 5.27
C SER A 275 21.26 -6.76 4.37
N SER A 276 20.20 -7.53 4.64
CA SER A 276 19.79 -8.70 3.87
C SER A 276 18.30 -8.62 3.52
N ALA A 277 17.92 -9.03 2.32
CA ALA A 277 16.53 -9.14 1.89
C ALA A 277 15.67 -10.07 2.75
N HIS A 278 16.30 -10.92 3.54
CA HIS A 278 15.65 -11.95 4.38
C HIS A 278 15.69 -11.61 5.88
N GLY A 279 16.14 -10.39 6.22
CA GLY A 279 16.29 -9.97 7.61
C GLY A 279 17.60 -10.49 8.28
N PRO A 280 17.69 -10.40 9.60
CA PRO A 280 16.67 -9.83 10.49
C PRO A 280 16.46 -8.33 10.27
N PHE A 281 15.19 -7.91 10.19
CA PHE A 281 14.85 -6.50 10.13
C PHE A 281 14.79 -5.92 11.53
N LEU A 282 15.48 -4.81 11.75
CA LEU A 282 15.51 -4.09 13.02
C LEU A 282 14.85 -2.73 12.86
N ASP A 283 14.15 -2.25 13.87
CA ASP A 283 13.69 -0.87 13.96
C ASP A 283 14.82 0.08 14.38
N GLU A 284 14.55 1.38 14.45
CA GLU A 284 15.54 2.41 14.81
C GLU A 284 16.10 2.23 16.23
N SER A 285 15.33 1.60 17.12
CA SER A 285 15.79 1.26 18.48
C SER A 285 16.63 -0.02 18.55
N GLY A 286 16.75 -0.75 17.44
CA GLY A 286 17.44 -2.04 17.36
C GLY A 286 16.56 -3.24 17.74
N THR A 287 15.25 -3.04 17.90
CA THR A 287 14.31 -4.15 18.21
C THR A 287 13.99 -4.93 16.93
N PRO A 288 14.13 -6.26 16.91
CA PRO A 288 13.77 -7.08 15.76
C PRO A 288 12.27 -7.01 15.45
N MET A 289 11.91 -6.88 14.18
CA MET A 289 10.50 -6.91 13.73
C MET A 289 9.84 -8.28 14.01
N LEU A 290 10.59 -9.35 14.10
CA LEU A 290 10.11 -10.66 14.57
C LEU A 290 9.74 -10.67 16.08
N LEU A 291 10.14 -9.66 16.83
CA LEU A 291 9.81 -9.48 18.24
C LEU A 291 8.89 -8.29 18.50
N GLY A 292 8.20 -7.82 17.45
CA GLY A 292 7.25 -6.72 17.54
C GLY A 292 7.88 -5.33 17.35
N GLY A 293 9.14 -5.24 16.90
CA GLY A 293 9.78 -3.99 16.49
C GLY A 293 9.11 -3.36 15.27
N GLY A 294 9.47 -2.12 15.02
CA GLY A 294 9.01 -1.32 13.88
C GLY A 294 8.95 0.16 14.24
N THR A 295 9.73 0.99 13.54
CA THR A 295 9.66 2.45 13.69
C THR A 295 8.41 2.97 13.00
N VAL A 296 7.51 3.61 13.75
CA VAL A 296 6.27 4.16 13.19
C VAL A 296 6.59 5.41 12.36
N LEU A 297 6.22 5.38 11.07
CA LEU A 297 6.37 6.50 10.13
C LEU A 297 5.09 7.30 9.96
N LEU A 298 3.92 6.63 9.97
CA LEU A 298 2.61 7.24 9.80
C LEU A 298 1.65 6.71 10.86
N GLN A 299 0.89 7.63 11.43
CA GLN A 299 -0.24 7.34 12.31
C GLN A 299 -1.35 8.35 12.07
N GLY A 300 -2.57 8.01 12.49
CA GLY A 300 -3.73 8.89 12.33
C GLY A 300 -3.65 10.18 13.15
N ASN A 301 -4.42 11.16 12.73
CA ASN A 301 -4.65 12.43 13.42
C ASN A 301 -6.16 12.74 13.53
N SER A 302 -6.53 13.94 13.93
CA SER A 302 -7.95 14.33 14.13
C SER A 302 -8.76 14.44 12.83
N SER A 303 -8.11 14.52 11.66
CA SER A 303 -8.77 14.66 10.35
C SER A 303 -8.65 13.41 9.51
N TRP A 304 -7.53 12.70 9.64
CA TRP A 304 -7.19 11.50 8.89
C TRP A 304 -6.82 10.37 9.83
N ASN A 305 -7.38 9.20 9.59
CA ASN A 305 -7.16 8.03 10.44
C ASN A 305 -6.66 6.84 9.63
N ALA A 306 -6.13 5.85 10.34
CA ALA A 306 -5.74 4.55 9.81
C ALA A 306 -4.87 4.61 8.54
N PRO A 307 -3.76 5.38 8.51
CA PRO A 307 -2.84 5.36 7.38
C PRO A 307 -2.10 4.03 7.31
N GLY A 308 -2.15 3.36 6.14
CA GLY A 308 -1.49 2.08 5.94
C GLY A 308 -1.78 1.47 4.57
N GLY A 309 -1.59 0.15 4.43
CA GLY A 309 -1.66 -0.54 3.15
C GLY A 309 -0.69 0.06 2.13
N GLY A 310 0.48 0.47 2.60
CA GLY A 310 1.41 1.27 1.82
C GLY A 310 2.37 0.44 0.99
N SER A 311 2.65 0.90 -0.25
CA SER A 311 3.66 0.35 -1.14
C SER A 311 4.72 1.40 -1.44
N ALA A 312 5.99 1.07 -1.17
CA ALA A 312 7.12 1.93 -1.48
C ALA A 312 7.63 1.66 -2.90
N TYR A 313 8.00 2.72 -3.60
CA TYR A 313 8.61 2.68 -4.93
C TYR A 313 9.96 3.36 -4.88
N ILE A 314 11.00 2.66 -5.31
CA ILE A 314 12.36 3.18 -5.42
C ILE A 314 12.72 3.27 -6.89
N ALA A 315 12.90 4.49 -7.37
CA ALA A 315 13.30 4.71 -8.75
C ALA A 315 14.76 4.29 -8.98
N ALA A 316 15.04 3.65 -10.11
CA ALA A 316 16.39 3.24 -10.47
C ALA A 316 17.38 4.42 -10.58
N ASP A 317 16.88 5.62 -10.90
CA ASP A 317 17.69 6.87 -10.94
C ASP A 317 17.75 7.61 -9.59
N GLY A 318 17.12 7.08 -8.56
CA GLY A 318 17.09 7.61 -7.19
C GLY A 318 16.30 8.92 -7.01
N LYS A 319 15.61 9.43 -8.04
CA LYS A 319 14.98 10.76 -8.00
C LYS A 319 13.52 10.76 -7.56
N ASP A 320 12.82 9.67 -7.81
CA ASP A 320 11.37 9.54 -7.55
C ASP A 320 11.10 8.41 -6.55
N ASN A 321 11.75 8.46 -5.40
CA ASN A 321 11.46 7.52 -4.32
C ASN A 321 10.22 7.99 -3.59
N LEU A 322 9.23 7.14 -3.42
CA LEU A 322 7.96 7.48 -2.80
C LEU A 322 7.29 6.30 -2.11
N ILE A 323 6.33 6.59 -1.27
CA ILE A 323 5.37 5.63 -0.74
C ILE A 323 3.96 6.08 -1.09
N VAL A 324 3.18 5.18 -1.66
CA VAL A 324 1.73 5.34 -1.82
C VAL A 324 1.03 4.56 -0.71
N PHE A 325 -0.02 5.10 -0.12
CA PHE A 325 -0.79 4.45 0.95
C PHE A 325 -2.23 4.97 0.96
N HIS A 326 -3.08 4.37 1.76
CA HIS A 326 -4.40 4.95 2.02
C HIS A 326 -4.49 5.53 3.42
N ALA A 327 -5.39 6.52 3.60
CA ALA A 327 -5.82 7.00 4.91
C ALA A 327 -7.29 7.39 4.85
N GLN A 328 -8.00 7.20 5.97
CA GLN A 328 -9.43 7.45 6.05
C GLN A 328 -9.72 8.91 6.39
N ASN A 329 -10.56 9.56 5.59
CA ASN A 329 -11.04 10.92 5.87
C ASN A 329 -12.21 10.88 6.86
N LEU A 330 -11.96 11.29 8.10
CA LEU A 330 -12.96 11.29 9.16
C LEU A 330 -14.12 12.27 8.92
N GLN A 331 -13.89 13.32 8.13
CA GLN A 331 -14.93 14.29 7.76
C GLN A 331 -15.86 13.76 6.66
N CYS A 332 -15.42 12.74 5.92
CA CYS A 332 -16.18 12.10 4.84
C CYS A 332 -16.57 10.64 5.19
N GLY A 333 -16.99 10.39 6.43
CA GLY A 333 -17.49 9.09 6.86
C GLY A 333 -16.43 7.99 6.85
N ALA A 334 -15.19 8.34 7.20
CA ALA A 334 -14.02 7.45 7.17
C ALA A 334 -13.75 6.80 5.79
N THR A 335 -14.11 7.50 4.72
CA THR A 335 -13.77 7.05 3.36
C THR A 335 -12.26 7.02 3.17
N PRO A 336 -11.67 5.92 2.63
CA PRO A 336 -10.24 5.84 2.39
C PRO A 336 -9.84 6.60 1.11
N TYR A 337 -8.79 7.40 1.23
CA TYR A 337 -8.19 8.18 0.14
C TYR A 337 -6.76 7.71 -0.14
N GLN A 338 -6.35 7.80 -1.40
CA GLN A 338 -4.97 7.62 -1.81
C GLN A 338 -4.11 8.78 -1.36
N TRP A 339 -2.94 8.46 -0.81
CA TRP A 339 -1.88 9.39 -0.44
C TRP A 339 -0.57 8.99 -1.09
N ILE A 340 0.28 9.99 -1.37
CA ILE A 340 1.65 9.78 -1.84
C ILE A 340 2.54 10.71 -1.03
N LYS A 341 3.67 10.19 -0.55
CA LYS A 341 4.73 10.95 0.09
C LYS A 341 6.08 10.62 -0.55
N THR A 342 6.93 11.62 -0.66
CA THR A 342 8.31 11.43 -1.11
C THR A 342 9.09 10.75 0.01
N LEU A 343 9.86 9.72 -0.35
CA LEU A 343 10.80 9.05 0.54
C LEU A 343 12.21 9.67 0.38
N THR A 344 12.76 10.14 1.47
CA THR A 344 14.19 10.49 1.62
C THR A 344 14.79 9.70 2.76
N TRP A 345 16.12 9.74 2.92
CA TRP A 345 16.79 9.01 3.99
C TRP A 345 17.65 9.95 4.81
N GLU A 346 17.47 9.91 6.12
CA GLU A 346 18.29 10.61 7.10
C GLU A 346 18.92 9.58 8.06
N ASN A 347 20.23 9.59 8.20
CA ASN A 347 20.97 8.63 9.02
C ASN A 347 20.67 7.14 8.67
N GLY A 348 20.34 6.89 7.38
CA GLY A 348 19.97 5.57 6.90
C GLY A 348 18.56 5.11 7.30
N TRP A 349 17.65 6.03 7.68
CA TRP A 349 16.23 5.76 7.93
C TRP A 349 15.35 6.57 6.99
N PRO A 350 14.24 5.98 6.52
CA PRO A 350 13.33 6.68 5.64
C PRO A 350 12.60 7.81 6.36
N VAL A 351 12.48 8.94 5.68
CA VAL A 351 11.73 10.12 6.12
C VAL A 351 10.70 10.45 5.06
N LEU A 352 9.48 10.78 5.49
CA LEU A 352 8.38 11.14 4.62
C LEU A 352 8.32 12.65 4.44
N ASN A 353 8.33 13.09 3.18
CA ASN A 353 8.22 14.50 2.81
C ASN A 353 7.03 14.70 1.85
N ASP A 354 6.58 15.96 1.72
CA ASP A 354 5.53 16.37 0.79
C ASP A 354 6.00 16.33 -0.67
#